data_b6236131e20c4afd2b1b895f33cb5b83
#
_entry.id   b6236131e20c4afd2b1b895f33cb5b83
#
_cell.length_a   1.000
_cell.length_b   1.000
_cell.length_c   1.000
_cell.angle_alpha   90.00
_cell.angle_beta   90.00
_cell.angle_gamma   90.00
#
_symmetry.space_group_name_H-M   'P 1'
#
loop_
_entity.id
_entity.type
_entity.pdbx_description
1 polymer ?
#
loop_
_entity_poly.entity_id
_entity_poly.type
_entity_poly.pdbx_seq_one_letter_code
_entity_poly.pdbx_strand_id
1 'polypeptide(L)'
;MTQDIYASMGISREVYGYGEKTLEALAPRFEEIDRVAEYNQLKVLKAMQDCRVSEACLLGTTGYGYNDIGRDTLEEVYAHVFHTESALVRPQITCGTHALALALMSNLRPGDELLSPVGKPYDTLEEVIGIRESKGSLKEYGISYRQVDLKEDGSFDWDSIRAAIGPKTKLATIQRSKGYQTLSLIHISEP
;
A
#
# COMPACT_ATOMS: atom_id res chain seq x y z
N MET A 1 -13.23 3.60 -40.38
CA MET A 1 -14.35 3.56 -39.40
C MET A 1 -13.93 4.18 -38.06
N THR A 2 -12.99 3.63 -37.30
CA THR A 2 -12.57 4.19 -35.97
C THR A 2 -11.96 5.58 -36.10
N GLN A 3 -11.07 5.80 -37.09
CA GLN A 3 -10.42 7.10 -37.34
C GLN A 3 -11.42 8.23 -37.68
N ASP A 4 -12.53 7.90 -38.34
CA ASP A 4 -13.55 8.89 -38.71
C ASP A 4 -14.34 9.36 -37.48
N ILE A 5 -14.55 8.47 -36.50
CA ILE A 5 -15.16 8.82 -35.20
C ILE A 5 -14.25 9.79 -34.45
N TYR A 6 -12.97 9.50 -34.35
CA TYR A 6 -12.01 10.41 -33.70
C TYR A 6 -11.93 11.77 -34.38
N ALA A 7 -11.97 11.78 -35.73
CA ALA A 7 -12.02 13.04 -36.49
C ALA A 7 -13.28 13.85 -36.18
N SER A 8 -14.45 13.20 -36.02
CA SER A 8 -15.70 13.87 -35.61
C SER A 8 -15.66 14.46 -34.20
N MET A 9 -14.78 13.93 -33.34
CA MET A 9 -14.48 14.44 -32.00
C MET A 9 -13.40 15.54 -31.98
N GLY A 10 -12.92 15.99 -33.13
CA GLY A 10 -11.91 17.04 -33.25
C GLY A 10 -10.45 16.54 -33.13
N ILE A 11 -10.23 15.23 -33.13
CA ILE A 11 -8.89 14.65 -33.06
C ILE A 11 -8.33 14.53 -34.48
N SER A 12 -7.21 15.23 -34.73
CA SER A 12 -6.57 15.21 -36.05
C SER A 12 -5.99 13.82 -36.39
N ARG A 13 -5.83 13.54 -37.68
CA ARG A 13 -5.18 12.30 -38.15
C ARG A 13 -3.77 12.14 -37.63
N GLU A 14 -3.05 13.24 -37.46
CA GLU A 14 -1.69 13.24 -36.93
C GLU A 14 -1.64 12.80 -35.46
N VAL A 15 -2.51 13.39 -34.63
CA VAL A 15 -2.64 13.01 -33.21
C VAL A 15 -3.09 11.58 -33.07
N TYR A 16 -4.08 11.14 -33.83
CA TYR A 16 -4.50 9.74 -33.85
C TYR A 16 -3.34 8.81 -34.24
N GLY A 17 -2.64 9.10 -35.33
CA GLY A 17 -1.49 8.28 -35.75
C GLY A 17 -0.32 8.27 -34.77
N TYR A 18 -0.11 9.35 -34.03
CA TYR A 18 0.86 9.36 -32.94
C TYR A 18 0.42 8.43 -31.79
N GLY A 19 -0.86 8.48 -31.43
CA GLY A 19 -1.43 7.59 -30.41
C GLY A 19 -1.28 6.10 -30.75
N GLU A 20 -1.61 5.72 -31.99
CA GLU A 20 -1.48 4.33 -32.45
C GLU A 20 -0.01 3.84 -32.40
N LYS A 21 0.92 4.63 -32.87
CA LYS A 21 2.36 4.31 -32.80
C LYS A 21 2.85 4.17 -31.36
N THR A 22 2.36 5.02 -30.47
CA THR A 22 2.71 4.96 -29.04
C THR A 22 2.17 3.67 -28.40
N LEU A 23 0.92 3.31 -28.68
CA LEU A 23 0.32 2.05 -28.21
C LEU A 23 1.07 0.83 -28.73
N GLU A 24 1.43 0.82 -30.04
CA GLU A 24 2.23 -0.25 -30.61
C GLU A 24 3.60 -0.38 -29.92
N ALA A 25 4.29 0.72 -29.64
CA ALA A 25 5.58 0.74 -28.95
C ALA A 25 5.47 0.26 -27.49
N LEU A 26 4.34 0.49 -26.83
CA LEU A 26 4.08 0.08 -25.44
C LEU A 26 3.48 -1.33 -25.31
N ALA A 27 3.06 -1.97 -26.39
CA ALA A 27 2.42 -3.27 -26.36
C ALA A 27 3.22 -4.33 -25.57
N PRO A 28 4.55 -4.46 -25.72
CA PRO A 28 5.31 -5.43 -24.91
C PRO A 28 5.24 -5.15 -23.40
N ARG A 29 5.20 -3.86 -23.02
CA ARG A 29 5.06 -3.49 -21.61
C ARG A 29 3.67 -3.79 -21.06
N PHE A 30 2.63 -3.60 -21.85
CA PHE A 30 1.28 -3.97 -21.46
C PHE A 30 1.12 -5.49 -21.30
N GLU A 31 1.73 -6.29 -22.18
CA GLU A 31 1.75 -7.74 -22.03
C GLU A 31 2.41 -8.22 -20.74
N GLU A 32 3.49 -7.56 -20.28
CA GLU A 32 4.10 -7.85 -18.98
C GLU A 32 3.14 -7.53 -17.83
N ILE A 33 2.50 -6.38 -17.88
CA ILE A 33 1.52 -5.95 -16.87
C ILE A 33 0.33 -6.93 -16.83
N ASP A 34 -0.18 -7.32 -17.99
CA ASP A 34 -1.30 -8.24 -18.11
C ASP A 34 -0.98 -9.63 -17.52
N ARG A 35 0.23 -10.14 -17.74
CA ARG A 35 0.68 -11.40 -17.11
C ARG A 35 0.72 -11.31 -15.59
N VAL A 36 1.22 -10.21 -15.05
CA VAL A 36 1.24 -9.97 -13.60
C VAL A 36 -0.19 -9.83 -13.06
N ALA A 37 -1.05 -9.11 -13.77
CA ALA A 37 -2.45 -8.95 -13.40
C ALA A 37 -3.19 -10.30 -13.41
N GLU A 38 -3.02 -11.11 -14.45
CA GLU A 38 -3.60 -12.45 -14.55
C GLU A 38 -3.17 -13.33 -13.37
N TYR A 39 -1.86 -13.40 -13.08
CA TYR A 39 -1.35 -14.18 -11.97
C TYR A 39 -1.97 -13.76 -10.63
N ASN A 40 -2.03 -12.46 -10.34
CA ASN A 40 -2.60 -11.97 -9.10
C ASN A 40 -4.11 -12.19 -9.02
N GLN A 41 -4.82 -12.05 -10.14
CA GLN A 41 -6.25 -12.33 -10.20
C GLN A 41 -6.55 -13.81 -9.92
N LEU A 42 -5.80 -14.71 -10.53
CA LEU A 42 -5.93 -16.16 -10.30
C LEU A 42 -5.59 -16.53 -8.85
N LYS A 43 -4.57 -15.90 -8.27
CA LYS A 43 -4.20 -16.05 -6.86
C LYS A 43 -5.37 -15.69 -5.92
N VAL A 44 -6.04 -14.56 -6.17
CA VAL A 44 -7.21 -14.13 -5.39
C VAL A 44 -8.37 -15.09 -5.58
N LEU A 45 -8.69 -15.47 -6.82
CA LEU A 45 -9.75 -16.43 -7.12
C LEU A 45 -9.51 -17.79 -6.42
N LYS A 46 -8.26 -18.25 -6.43
CA LYS A 46 -7.89 -19.49 -5.74
C LYS A 46 -8.11 -19.40 -4.25
N ALA A 47 -7.70 -18.28 -3.63
CA ALA A 47 -7.96 -18.04 -2.20
C ALA A 47 -9.47 -18.01 -1.87
N MET A 48 -10.27 -17.37 -2.71
CA MET A 48 -11.73 -17.37 -2.55
C MET A 48 -12.34 -18.78 -2.64
N GLN A 49 -11.83 -19.62 -3.56
CA GLN A 49 -12.25 -21.03 -3.67
C GLN A 49 -11.85 -21.84 -2.43
N ASP A 50 -10.61 -21.69 -1.95
CA ASP A 50 -10.10 -22.40 -0.79
C ASP A 50 -10.85 -22.04 0.49
N CYS A 51 -11.20 -20.76 0.68
CA CYS A 51 -12.03 -20.27 1.77
C CYS A 51 -13.54 -20.48 1.53
N ARG A 52 -13.94 -21.15 0.45
CA ARG A 52 -15.34 -21.48 0.12
C ARG A 52 -16.28 -20.28 0.12
N VAL A 53 -15.82 -19.15 -0.44
CA VAL A 53 -16.67 -17.97 -0.60
C VAL A 53 -17.95 -18.35 -1.36
N SER A 54 -19.09 -18.01 -0.79
CA SER A 54 -20.41 -18.33 -1.33
C SER A 54 -21.38 -17.17 -1.14
N GLU A 55 -22.59 -17.28 -1.67
CA GLU A 55 -23.65 -16.31 -1.48
C GLU A 55 -23.92 -16.01 -0.01
N ALA A 56 -23.80 -17.02 0.86
CA ALA A 56 -23.97 -16.84 2.30
C ALA A 56 -23.00 -15.82 2.91
N CYS A 57 -21.80 -15.68 2.35
CA CYS A 57 -20.81 -14.69 2.79
C CYS A 57 -21.20 -13.24 2.43
N LEU A 58 -22.13 -13.05 1.50
CA LEU A 58 -22.61 -11.75 1.04
C LEU A 58 -23.92 -11.31 1.72
N LEU A 59 -24.50 -12.17 2.53
CA LEU A 59 -25.72 -11.84 3.27
C LEU A 59 -25.39 -10.87 4.42
N GLY A 60 -26.30 -9.93 4.65
CA GLY A 60 -26.19 -9.00 5.77
C GLY A 60 -26.28 -9.71 7.11
N THR A 61 -25.56 -9.18 8.12
CA THR A 61 -25.60 -9.65 9.51
C THR A 61 -26.12 -8.56 10.45
N THR A 62 -26.29 -8.90 11.73
CA THR A 62 -26.74 -7.95 12.75
C THR A 62 -25.74 -6.83 13.06
N GLY A 63 -24.51 -6.94 12.59
CA GLY A 63 -23.44 -5.97 12.84
C GLY A 63 -22.77 -6.09 14.23
N TYR A 64 -23.23 -6.98 15.09
CA TYR A 64 -22.58 -7.22 16.40
C TYR A 64 -21.24 -7.98 16.31
N GLY A 65 -20.89 -8.48 15.14
CA GLY A 65 -19.59 -9.11 14.88
C GLY A 65 -19.44 -10.53 15.43
N TYR A 66 -20.49 -11.13 15.96
CA TYR A 66 -20.49 -12.53 16.35
C TYR A 66 -20.99 -13.41 15.21
N ASN A 67 -20.22 -14.44 14.84
CA ASN A 67 -20.54 -15.39 13.77
C ASN A 67 -20.86 -14.71 12.42
N ASP A 68 -20.12 -13.67 12.08
CA ASP A 68 -20.23 -13.00 10.80
C ASP A 68 -19.41 -13.77 9.76
N ILE A 69 -20.06 -14.71 9.07
CA ILE A 69 -19.43 -15.60 8.11
C ILE A 69 -18.72 -14.79 7.00
N GLY A 70 -19.37 -13.73 6.48
CA GLY A 70 -18.80 -12.92 5.39
C GLY A 70 -17.52 -12.22 5.81
N ARG A 71 -17.52 -11.61 6.97
CA ARG A 71 -16.35 -10.92 7.52
C ARG A 71 -15.20 -11.89 7.80
N ASP A 72 -15.50 -12.98 8.49
CA ASP A 72 -14.48 -13.95 8.89
C ASP A 72 -13.86 -14.61 7.65
N THR A 73 -14.68 -15.01 6.66
CA THR A 73 -14.21 -15.56 5.38
C THR A 73 -13.37 -14.52 4.59
N LEU A 74 -13.74 -13.23 4.62
CA LEU A 74 -12.96 -12.19 3.95
C LEU A 74 -11.55 -12.07 4.55
N GLU A 75 -11.43 -12.14 5.87
CA GLU A 75 -10.13 -12.12 6.56
C GLU A 75 -9.28 -13.34 6.22
N GLU A 76 -9.89 -14.53 6.14
CA GLU A 76 -9.22 -15.74 5.68
C GLU A 76 -8.71 -15.59 4.23
N VAL A 77 -9.52 -15.07 3.32
CA VAL A 77 -9.11 -14.80 1.93
C VAL A 77 -7.89 -13.88 1.89
N TYR A 78 -7.90 -12.79 2.66
CA TYR A 78 -6.75 -11.87 2.73
C TYR A 78 -5.51 -12.58 3.29
N ALA A 79 -5.66 -13.35 4.36
CA ALA A 79 -4.55 -14.10 4.93
C ALA A 79 -3.93 -15.09 3.91
N HIS A 80 -4.77 -15.80 3.13
CA HIS A 80 -4.31 -16.68 2.05
C HIS A 80 -3.59 -15.92 0.92
N VAL A 81 -4.17 -14.81 0.46
CA VAL A 81 -3.59 -14.01 -0.64
C VAL A 81 -2.22 -13.45 -0.27
N PHE A 82 -2.06 -12.97 0.95
CA PHE A 82 -0.83 -12.34 1.42
C PHE A 82 0.12 -13.30 2.16
N HIS A 83 -0.23 -14.59 2.27
CA HIS A 83 0.54 -15.61 2.99
C HIS A 83 0.86 -15.18 4.43
N THR A 84 -0.12 -14.60 5.10
CA THR A 84 -0.02 -14.17 6.49
C THR A 84 -0.77 -15.12 7.41
N GLU A 85 -0.40 -15.14 8.69
CA GLU A 85 -1.07 -15.94 9.72
C GLU A 85 -2.53 -15.51 9.92
N SER A 86 -2.78 -14.22 9.83
CA SER A 86 -4.12 -13.63 9.93
C SER A 86 -4.19 -12.28 9.23
N ALA A 87 -5.40 -11.80 9.00
CA ALA A 87 -5.66 -10.47 8.48
C ALA A 87 -6.79 -9.80 9.28
N LEU A 88 -6.79 -8.48 9.33
CA LEU A 88 -7.86 -7.68 9.91
C LEU A 88 -8.45 -6.79 8.81
N VAL A 89 -9.64 -7.14 8.35
CA VAL A 89 -10.34 -6.42 7.28
C VAL A 89 -11.69 -5.96 7.81
N ARG A 90 -11.81 -4.68 8.11
CA ARG A 90 -13.00 -4.10 8.75
C ARG A 90 -13.42 -2.80 8.07
N PRO A 91 -14.73 -2.54 7.87
CA PRO A 91 -15.21 -1.27 7.34
C PRO A 91 -14.90 -0.09 8.27
N GLN A 92 -14.66 -0.35 9.56
CA GLN A 92 -14.23 0.67 10.52
C GLN A 92 -12.80 1.17 10.27
N ILE A 93 -11.99 0.42 9.53
CA ILE A 93 -10.70 0.89 9.02
C ILE A 93 -10.96 1.63 7.72
N THR A 94 -11.22 2.93 7.82
CA THR A 94 -11.87 3.72 6.78
C THR A 94 -10.97 4.10 5.60
N CYS A 95 -9.65 4.04 5.76
CA CYS A 95 -8.68 4.41 4.72
C CYS A 95 -7.29 3.85 5.02
N GLY A 96 -6.37 3.96 4.03
CA GLY A 96 -4.99 3.51 4.18
C GLY A 96 -4.24 4.19 5.32
N THR A 97 -4.43 5.50 5.51
CA THR A 97 -3.82 6.24 6.63
C THR A 97 -4.29 5.70 7.98
N HIS A 98 -5.59 5.36 8.11
CA HIS A 98 -6.11 4.75 9.33
C HIS A 98 -5.53 3.35 9.58
N ALA A 99 -5.40 2.53 8.54
CA ALA A 99 -4.76 1.22 8.66
C ALA A 99 -3.30 1.33 9.12
N LEU A 100 -2.54 2.26 8.54
CA LEU A 100 -1.15 2.53 8.95
C LEU A 100 -1.07 3.09 10.37
N ALA A 101 -1.95 4.00 10.75
CA ALA A 101 -2.02 4.54 12.11
C ALA A 101 -2.27 3.42 13.14
N LEU A 102 -3.22 2.52 12.86
CA LEU A 102 -3.50 1.36 13.72
C LEU A 102 -2.29 0.44 13.84
N ALA A 103 -1.60 0.15 12.72
CA ALA A 103 -0.39 -0.67 12.72
C ALA A 103 0.73 -0.06 13.56
N LEU A 104 0.93 1.25 13.48
CA LEU A 104 1.91 1.97 14.30
C LEU A 104 1.52 1.96 15.79
N MET A 105 0.28 2.35 16.10
CA MET A 105 -0.22 2.47 17.48
C MET A 105 -0.30 1.11 18.19
N SER A 106 -0.57 0.02 17.50
CA SER A 106 -0.63 -1.31 18.09
C SER A 106 0.74 -1.82 18.54
N ASN A 107 1.82 -1.38 17.89
CA ASN A 107 3.19 -1.86 18.11
C ASN A 107 4.06 -0.93 18.97
N LEU A 108 3.65 0.32 19.18
CA LEU A 108 4.42 1.33 19.89
C LEU A 108 3.80 1.68 21.24
N ARG A 109 4.65 1.97 22.20
CA ARG A 109 4.27 2.39 23.58
C ARG A 109 5.00 3.69 23.94
N PRO A 110 4.51 4.46 24.93
CA PRO A 110 5.23 5.64 25.44
C PRO A 110 6.68 5.33 25.79
N GLY A 111 7.60 6.11 25.25
CA GLY A 111 9.05 5.92 25.40
C GLY A 111 9.73 5.17 24.26
N ASP A 112 8.96 4.52 23.37
CA ASP A 112 9.48 3.88 22.16
C ASP A 112 9.87 4.89 21.08
N GLU A 113 10.66 4.41 20.12
CA GLU A 113 11.09 5.17 18.94
C GLU A 113 10.62 4.46 17.67
N LEU A 114 10.03 5.24 16.77
CA LEU A 114 9.73 4.87 15.38
C LEU A 114 10.88 5.36 14.49
N LEU A 115 11.51 4.44 13.75
CA LEU A 115 12.56 4.75 12.78
C LEU A 115 12.00 4.68 11.35
N SER A 116 12.21 5.72 10.54
CA SER A 116 12.05 5.67 9.09
C SER A 116 13.43 5.64 8.43
N PRO A 117 13.86 4.51 7.88
CA PRO A 117 15.18 4.38 7.24
C PRO A 117 15.18 4.79 5.75
N VAL A 118 14.09 5.35 5.27
CA VAL A 118 13.86 5.72 3.86
C VAL A 118 13.36 7.16 3.69
N GLY A 119 13.76 8.01 4.62
CA GLY A 119 13.36 9.41 4.62
C GLY A 119 11.94 9.62 5.17
N LYS A 120 11.42 10.80 4.88
CA LYS A 120 10.13 11.26 5.37
C LYS A 120 8.98 10.40 4.85
N PRO A 121 8.00 10.00 5.69
CA PRO A 121 6.83 9.25 5.23
C PRO A 121 5.91 10.11 4.36
N TYR A 122 4.86 9.49 3.81
CA TYR A 122 3.80 10.19 3.11
C TYR A 122 3.14 11.26 4.01
N ASP A 123 2.68 12.36 3.42
CA ASP A 123 2.24 13.57 4.12
C ASP A 123 1.13 13.33 5.14
N THR A 124 0.18 12.45 4.89
CA THR A 124 -0.89 12.11 5.84
C THR A 124 -0.38 11.41 7.11
N LEU A 125 0.77 10.73 7.04
CA LEU A 125 1.40 10.12 8.20
C LEU A 125 2.19 11.12 9.05
N GLU A 126 2.55 12.28 8.50
CA GLU A 126 3.25 13.31 9.27
C GLU A 126 2.44 13.76 10.48
N GLU A 127 1.13 13.91 10.32
CA GLU A 127 0.22 14.26 11.42
C GLU A 127 0.02 13.09 12.39
N VAL A 128 -0.12 11.86 11.88
CA VAL A 128 -0.24 10.67 12.71
C VAL A 128 0.97 10.47 13.60
N ILE A 129 2.17 10.67 13.05
CA ILE A 129 3.43 10.52 13.78
C ILE A 129 3.70 11.74 14.68
N GLY A 130 3.29 12.93 14.24
CA GLY A 130 3.58 14.20 14.92
C GLY A 130 4.86 14.87 14.41
N ILE A 131 5.28 14.58 13.18
CA ILE A 131 6.31 15.34 12.45
C ILE A 131 5.76 16.73 12.18
N ARG A 132 4.52 16.80 11.69
CA ARG A 132 3.69 18.00 11.68
C ARG A 132 2.80 17.98 12.92
N GLU A 133 2.74 19.09 13.64
CA GLU A 133 1.98 19.19 14.89
C GLU A 133 0.52 18.81 14.68
N SER A 134 0.06 17.83 15.45
CA SER A 134 -1.31 17.34 15.40
C SER A 134 -1.70 16.72 16.73
N LYS A 135 -2.90 17.01 17.19
CA LYS A 135 -3.50 16.41 18.38
C LYS A 135 -3.76 14.93 18.17
N GLY A 136 -3.47 14.11 19.17
CA GLY A 136 -3.63 12.66 19.10
C GLY A 136 -2.52 11.96 18.32
N SER A 137 -1.42 12.66 18.00
CA SER A 137 -0.27 12.08 17.32
C SER A 137 0.54 11.15 18.23
N LEU A 138 1.33 10.25 17.64
CA LEU A 138 2.26 9.38 18.37
C LEU A 138 3.19 10.18 19.29
N LYS A 139 3.62 11.37 18.85
CA LYS A 139 4.47 12.27 19.61
C LYS A 139 3.80 12.73 20.92
N GLU A 140 2.50 13.06 20.88
CA GLU A 140 1.75 13.43 22.10
C GLU A 140 1.64 12.26 23.08
N TYR A 141 1.63 11.01 22.57
CA TYR A 141 1.67 9.80 23.39
C TYR A 141 3.07 9.40 23.83
N GLY A 142 4.07 10.27 23.65
CA GLY A 142 5.43 10.04 24.13
C GLY A 142 6.25 9.09 23.29
N ILE A 143 5.88 8.88 22.02
CA ILE A 143 6.64 8.10 21.06
C ILE A 143 7.53 9.05 20.26
N SER A 144 8.82 8.76 20.18
CA SER A 144 9.79 9.55 19.39
C SER A 144 9.85 9.06 17.94
N TYR A 145 10.21 9.96 17.05
CA TYR A 145 10.42 9.66 15.63
C TYR A 145 11.85 10.00 15.24
N ARG A 146 12.46 9.12 14.45
CA ARG A 146 13.78 9.32 13.84
C ARG A 146 13.72 8.96 12.37
N GLN A 147 14.48 9.68 11.56
CA GLN A 147 14.55 9.49 10.12
C GLN A 147 16.01 9.39 9.69
N VAL A 148 16.26 8.51 8.73
CA VAL A 148 17.47 8.45 7.92
C VAL A 148 17.04 8.61 6.46
N ASP A 149 17.61 9.58 5.77
CA ASP A 149 17.29 9.81 4.37
C ASP A 149 18.04 8.83 3.46
N LEU A 150 17.52 8.59 2.26
CA LEU A 150 18.22 7.85 1.23
C LEU A 150 19.44 8.66 0.77
N LYS A 151 20.46 7.97 0.25
CA LYS A 151 21.58 8.61 -0.44
C LYS A 151 21.10 9.30 -1.71
N GLU A 152 21.97 10.15 -2.30
CA GLU A 152 21.66 10.89 -3.53
C GLU A 152 21.32 9.97 -4.72
N ASP A 153 21.87 8.76 -4.75
CA ASP A 153 21.60 7.73 -5.76
C ASP A 153 20.32 6.93 -5.48
N GLY A 154 19.59 7.25 -4.41
CA GLY A 154 18.37 6.56 -3.98
C GLY A 154 18.63 5.26 -3.20
N SER A 155 19.85 4.87 -2.94
CA SER A 155 20.19 3.69 -2.15
C SER A 155 20.06 3.95 -0.64
N PHE A 156 19.95 2.84 0.14
CA PHE A 156 19.92 2.93 1.61
C PHE A 156 21.27 3.36 2.16
N ASP A 157 21.26 4.29 3.11
CA ASP A 157 22.42 4.62 3.92
C ASP A 157 22.52 3.66 5.12
N TRP A 158 23.10 2.49 4.87
CA TRP A 158 23.21 1.43 5.88
C TRP A 158 23.99 1.82 7.11
N ASP A 159 24.99 2.69 6.98
CA ASP A 159 25.82 3.11 8.12
C ASP A 159 25.03 4.07 9.01
N SER A 160 24.35 5.04 8.45
CA SER A 160 23.46 5.93 9.18
C SER A 160 22.26 5.19 9.80
N ILE A 161 21.70 4.19 9.09
CA ILE A 161 20.62 3.36 9.63
C ILE A 161 21.09 2.57 10.85
N ARG A 162 22.26 1.92 10.76
CA ARG A 162 22.84 1.18 11.92
C ARG A 162 23.10 2.10 13.10
N ALA A 163 23.62 3.28 12.86
CA ALA A 163 23.88 4.28 13.90
C ALA A 163 22.57 4.84 14.52
N ALA A 164 21.48 4.87 13.74
CA ALA A 164 20.19 5.35 14.22
C ALA A 164 19.45 4.33 15.11
N ILE A 165 19.71 3.04 14.96
CA ILE A 165 19.09 2.00 15.76
C ILE A 165 19.64 2.05 17.19
N GLY A 166 18.76 2.21 18.16
CA GLY A 166 19.10 2.30 19.58
C GLY A 166 18.14 1.49 20.46
N PRO A 167 18.37 1.49 21.79
CA PRO A 167 17.55 0.72 22.73
C PRO A 167 16.06 1.07 22.73
N LYS A 168 15.71 2.26 22.27
CA LYS A 168 14.31 2.71 22.15
C LYS A 168 13.69 2.43 20.81
N THR A 169 14.47 2.10 19.79
CA THR A 169 13.98 1.80 18.45
C THR A 169 13.18 0.50 18.49
N LYS A 170 11.87 0.63 18.47
CA LYS A 170 10.93 -0.49 18.57
C LYS A 170 10.41 -0.92 17.22
N LEU A 171 10.23 0.01 16.31
CA LEU A 171 9.62 -0.22 15.01
C LEU A 171 10.40 0.55 13.93
N ALA A 172 10.68 -0.12 12.81
CA ALA A 172 11.15 0.51 11.59
C ALA A 172 10.04 0.47 10.54
N THR A 173 9.78 1.61 9.90
CA THR A 173 8.76 1.71 8.84
C THR A 173 9.41 2.04 7.51
N ILE A 174 9.17 1.19 6.51
CA ILE A 174 9.63 1.38 5.13
C ILE A 174 8.40 1.56 4.25
N GLN A 175 8.15 2.79 3.84
CA GLN A 175 7.07 3.09 2.91
C GLN A 175 7.58 2.97 1.47
N ARG A 176 7.20 1.90 0.78
CA ARG A 176 7.68 1.56 -0.57
C ARG A 176 7.12 2.46 -1.66
N SER A 177 5.91 2.96 -1.47
CA SER A 177 5.25 3.86 -2.43
C SER A 177 4.81 5.14 -1.73
N LYS A 178 5.30 6.27 -2.23
CA LYS A 178 4.89 7.61 -1.82
C LYS A 178 4.45 8.33 -3.08
N GLY A 179 3.17 8.55 -3.28
CA GLY A 179 2.54 8.99 -4.52
C GLY A 179 3.16 10.19 -5.27
N TYR A 180 4.06 10.93 -4.63
CA TYR A 180 4.71 12.13 -5.18
C TYR A 180 6.23 12.04 -5.26
N GLN A 181 6.80 10.84 -5.13
CA GLN A 181 8.26 10.65 -5.30
C GLN A 181 8.58 10.10 -6.68
N THR A 182 9.62 10.67 -7.28
CA THR A 182 10.18 10.20 -8.57
C THR A 182 10.91 8.86 -8.44
N LEU A 183 11.39 8.51 -7.24
CA LEU A 183 12.00 7.21 -6.95
C LEU A 183 10.99 6.36 -6.16
N SER A 184 10.59 5.24 -6.75
CA SER A 184 9.78 4.24 -6.09
C SER A 184 10.68 3.18 -5.45
N LEU A 185 10.50 2.95 -4.15
CA LEU A 185 11.20 1.87 -3.42
C LEU A 185 10.63 0.47 -3.74
N ILE A 186 9.56 0.39 -4.53
CA ILE A 186 8.90 -0.87 -4.91
C ILE A 186 9.90 -1.86 -5.51
N HIS A 187 10.85 -1.39 -6.31
CA HIS A 187 11.85 -2.24 -6.98
C HIS A 187 13.09 -2.53 -6.13
N ILE A 188 13.28 -1.82 -5.02
CA ILE A 188 14.48 -1.94 -4.16
C ILE A 188 14.25 -2.92 -3.02
N SER A 189 13.01 -3.13 -2.62
CA SER A 189 12.63 -3.89 -1.43
C SER A 189 11.73 -5.11 -1.75
N GLU A 190 11.86 -5.68 -2.94
CA GLU A 190 11.22 -6.96 -3.23
C GLU A 190 11.90 -8.08 -2.43
N PRO A 191 11.11 -8.98 -1.81
CA PRO A 191 11.65 -10.12 -1.11
C PRO A 191 12.25 -11.15 -2.06
#